data_d4c4882d36e155872a1e69d05598e3f1
#
_entry.id   d4c4882d36e155872a1e69d05598e3f1
#
_cell.length_a   1.000
_cell.length_b   1.000
_cell.length_c   1.000
_cell.angle_alpha   90.00
_cell.angle_beta   90.00
_cell.angle_gamma   90.00
#
_symmetry.space_group_name_H-M   'P 1'
#
loop_
_entity.id
_entity.type
_entity.pdbx_description
1 polymer ?
#
loop_
_entity_poly.entity_id
_entity_poly.type
_entity_poly.pdbx_seq_one_letter_code
_entity_poly.pdbx_strand_id
1 'polypeptide(L)'
;DVRENVGGDRLSALPLLYSVVDFDNSDEAWRRYDRLSARELFRRFGVSERLYTDAFEPMLLVGLFAPGEQCSAAATLGMLYYFILAHQPDFDVRWCRGTVGEQIFRPWTQAIEQAGGTILANRRVTDVIEGEGDRLTGVVCGDEVFDAEAVIFAVGISGLRKIVASSPALRRRTEFRDVQNLGAIDVLATRLWFDRKVDVPFPSNACFGFHQTTGWTFFDLNALHDDYQEEPGSVIEVDYYHANQFLPLEDEEILPLVQANLASCLPAFGQANIVDHSVIRIPQGVTHFAPGSYRYLLPCQTSLQNVFMSGDWVVTRHGSWSQEKAYVTGLEAANQAIAHLGVGQAADIIPIVPDEPHIQFARQLNQAGRSLLTQLGFPL
;
A
#
# COMPACT_ATOMS: atom_id res chain seq x y z
N ASP A 1 32.79 -12.01 -12.96
CA ASP A 1 33.26 -10.61 -13.03
C ASP A 1 32.05 -9.65 -13.00
N VAL A 2 31.56 -9.37 -11.80
CA VAL A 2 30.34 -8.60 -11.56
C VAL A 2 30.56 -7.08 -11.71
N ARG A 3 31.79 -6.64 -11.93
CA ARG A 3 32.18 -5.20 -11.90
C ARG A 3 32.23 -4.50 -13.26
N GLU A 4 32.16 -5.19 -14.37
CA GLU A 4 32.51 -4.61 -15.68
C GLU A 4 31.39 -3.91 -16.47
N ASN A 5 30.10 -3.99 -16.09
CA ASN A 5 29.04 -3.37 -16.89
C ASN A 5 28.02 -2.52 -16.10
N VAL A 6 28.32 -2.14 -14.86
CA VAL A 6 27.40 -1.35 -14.00
C VAL A 6 27.08 0.02 -14.61
N GLY A 7 27.99 0.60 -15.41
CA GLY A 7 27.77 1.89 -16.07
C GLY A 7 26.72 1.82 -17.19
N GLY A 8 26.81 0.80 -18.04
CA GLY A 8 25.88 0.62 -19.16
C GLY A 8 24.47 0.28 -18.69
N ASP A 9 24.33 -0.58 -17.70
CA ASP A 9 23.03 -0.95 -17.14
C ASP A 9 22.32 0.26 -16.51
N ARG A 10 23.02 1.08 -15.74
CA ARG A 10 22.46 2.32 -15.16
C ARG A 10 22.02 3.32 -16.22
N LEU A 11 22.78 3.45 -17.30
CA LEU A 11 22.42 4.33 -18.42
C LEU A 11 21.15 3.85 -19.14
N SER A 12 20.86 2.54 -19.14
CA SER A 12 19.65 1.99 -19.74
C SER A 12 18.36 2.50 -19.09
N ALA A 13 18.43 2.97 -17.84
CA ALA A 13 17.29 3.53 -17.12
C ALA A 13 17.04 5.03 -17.42
N LEU A 14 17.96 5.73 -18.08
CA LEU A 14 17.77 7.16 -18.38
C LEU A 14 16.48 7.47 -19.15
N PRO A 15 16.06 6.69 -20.18
CA PRO A 15 14.80 6.95 -20.83
C PRO A 15 13.58 6.80 -19.91
N LEU A 16 13.65 5.98 -18.85
CA LEU A 16 12.59 5.81 -17.86
C LEU A 16 12.30 7.12 -17.11
N LEU A 17 13.30 7.98 -16.92
CA LEU A 17 13.11 9.29 -16.26
C LEU A 17 12.06 10.14 -16.98
N TYR A 18 11.91 9.97 -18.30
CA TYR A 18 10.84 10.63 -19.03
C TYR A 18 9.47 10.29 -18.46
N SER A 19 9.17 8.99 -18.27
CA SER A 19 7.87 8.56 -17.76
C SER A 19 7.68 8.91 -16.29
N VAL A 20 8.75 8.88 -15.48
CA VAL A 20 8.69 9.26 -14.05
C VAL A 20 8.37 10.75 -13.90
N VAL A 21 9.02 11.61 -14.68
CA VAL A 21 8.74 13.06 -14.70
C VAL A 21 7.36 13.37 -15.31
N ASP A 22 6.93 12.59 -16.32
CA ASP A 22 5.65 12.76 -16.99
C ASP A 22 4.46 12.39 -16.09
N PHE A 23 4.64 11.52 -15.13
CA PHE A 23 3.60 11.07 -14.22
C PHE A 23 3.33 12.15 -13.16
N ASP A 24 2.24 12.89 -13.32
CA ASP A 24 1.85 14.03 -12.48
C ASP A 24 0.71 13.72 -11.49
N ASN A 25 0.44 12.43 -11.25
CA ASN A 25 -0.67 11.95 -10.41
C ASN A 25 -2.07 12.42 -10.84
N SER A 26 -2.22 12.96 -12.05
CA SER A 26 -3.53 13.29 -12.62
C SER A 26 -4.30 12.04 -13.03
N ASP A 27 -5.63 12.18 -13.17
CA ASP A 27 -6.48 11.08 -13.66
C ASP A 27 -6.05 10.61 -15.06
N GLU A 28 -5.61 11.56 -15.91
CA GLU A 28 -5.10 11.25 -17.24
C GLU A 28 -3.82 10.43 -17.19
N ALA A 29 -2.84 10.80 -16.35
CA ALA A 29 -1.60 10.06 -16.17
C ALA A 29 -1.87 8.65 -15.63
N TRP A 30 -2.73 8.51 -14.61
CA TRP A 30 -3.15 7.21 -14.11
C TRP A 30 -3.77 6.35 -15.20
N ARG A 31 -4.77 6.84 -15.96
CA ARG A 31 -5.43 6.08 -17.04
C ARG A 31 -4.49 5.71 -18.17
N ARG A 32 -3.47 6.53 -18.44
CA ARG A 32 -2.47 6.27 -19.47
C ARG A 32 -1.57 5.12 -19.10
N TYR A 33 -0.97 5.19 -17.92
CA TYR A 33 0.06 4.24 -17.49
C TYR A 33 -0.51 2.97 -16.83
N ASP A 34 -1.70 3.01 -16.28
CA ASP A 34 -2.33 1.85 -15.61
C ASP A 34 -2.63 0.68 -16.58
N ARG A 35 -2.67 0.94 -17.89
CA ARG A 35 -2.91 -0.10 -18.89
C ARG A 35 -1.74 -1.06 -19.09
N LEU A 36 -0.57 -0.68 -18.62
CA LEU A 36 0.67 -1.43 -18.74
C LEU A 36 1.04 -2.05 -17.38
N SER A 37 1.74 -3.19 -17.44
CA SER A 37 2.47 -3.63 -16.26
C SER A 37 3.78 -2.84 -16.08
N ALA A 38 4.31 -2.84 -14.85
CA ALA A 38 5.62 -2.28 -14.57
C ALA A 38 6.68 -2.92 -15.46
N ARG A 39 6.66 -4.27 -15.56
CA ARG A 39 7.60 -5.01 -16.41
C ARG A 39 7.57 -4.55 -17.88
N GLU A 40 6.37 -4.34 -18.42
CA GLU A 40 6.22 -3.84 -19.78
C GLU A 40 6.73 -2.40 -19.92
N LEU A 41 6.46 -1.53 -18.96
CA LEU A 41 6.98 -0.17 -18.94
C LEU A 41 8.50 -0.18 -18.99
N PHE A 42 9.18 -0.91 -18.12
CA PHE A 42 10.64 -0.98 -18.09
C PHE A 42 11.23 -1.48 -19.41
N ARG A 43 10.62 -2.51 -20.01
CA ARG A 43 11.02 -3.01 -21.34
C ARG A 43 10.88 -1.94 -22.44
N ARG A 44 9.76 -1.22 -22.46
CA ARG A 44 9.51 -0.18 -23.47
C ARG A 44 10.51 0.98 -23.39
N PHE A 45 10.98 1.30 -22.19
CA PHE A 45 12.00 2.32 -21.98
C PHE A 45 13.44 1.80 -22.06
N GLY A 46 13.64 0.53 -22.42
CA GLY A 46 14.96 -0.03 -22.70
C GLY A 46 15.79 -0.34 -21.46
N VAL A 47 15.15 -0.44 -20.28
CA VAL A 47 15.84 -0.85 -19.06
C VAL A 47 16.41 -2.26 -19.26
N SER A 48 17.70 -2.44 -18.96
CA SER A 48 18.36 -3.73 -19.11
C SER A 48 17.74 -4.79 -18.20
N GLU A 49 17.73 -6.05 -18.66
CA GLU A 49 17.19 -7.17 -17.88
C GLU A 49 17.87 -7.28 -16.51
N ARG A 50 19.18 -7.10 -16.50
CA ARG A 50 19.97 -7.15 -15.27
C ARG A 50 19.55 -6.05 -14.29
N LEU A 51 19.46 -4.79 -14.73
CA LEU A 51 19.08 -3.68 -13.86
C LEU A 51 17.64 -3.87 -13.36
N TYR A 52 16.75 -4.40 -14.20
CA TYR A 52 15.40 -4.73 -13.76
C TYR A 52 15.42 -5.78 -12.65
N THR A 53 16.06 -6.91 -12.86
CA THR A 53 16.08 -8.04 -11.92
C THR A 53 16.83 -7.72 -10.62
N ASP A 54 17.96 -6.98 -10.72
CA ASP A 54 18.81 -6.72 -9.56
C ASP A 54 18.37 -5.50 -8.72
N ALA A 55 17.55 -4.60 -9.29
CA ALA A 55 17.16 -3.38 -8.62
C ALA A 55 15.64 -3.12 -8.61
N PHE A 56 14.99 -3.09 -9.78
CA PHE A 56 13.59 -2.67 -9.85
C PHE A 56 12.61 -3.75 -9.37
N GLU A 57 12.79 -4.99 -9.76
CA GLU A 57 11.94 -6.10 -9.31
C GLU A 57 11.90 -6.23 -7.78
N PRO A 58 13.06 -6.21 -7.08
CA PRO A 58 13.07 -6.20 -5.62
C PRO A 58 12.30 -5.04 -4.99
N MET A 59 12.43 -3.84 -5.57
CA MET A 59 11.69 -2.67 -5.10
C MET A 59 10.18 -2.83 -5.27
N LEU A 60 9.72 -3.45 -6.37
CA LEU A 60 8.31 -3.72 -6.61
C LEU A 60 7.78 -4.77 -5.63
N LEU A 61 8.53 -5.85 -5.40
CA LEU A 61 8.15 -6.91 -4.48
C LEU A 61 7.98 -6.41 -3.03
N VAL A 62 8.77 -5.43 -2.61
CA VAL A 62 8.72 -4.85 -1.25
C VAL A 62 7.82 -3.62 -1.19
N GLY A 63 7.79 -2.78 -2.22
CA GLY A 63 7.05 -1.52 -2.22
C GLY A 63 5.61 -1.61 -2.73
N LEU A 64 5.34 -2.51 -3.69
CA LEU A 64 4.00 -2.78 -4.25
C LEU A 64 3.50 -4.20 -3.96
N PHE A 65 4.33 -5.00 -3.28
CA PHE A 65 4.00 -6.33 -2.77
C PHE A 65 3.66 -7.37 -3.85
N ALA A 66 4.08 -7.14 -5.10
CA ALA A 66 3.84 -8.06 -6.21
C ALA A 66 4.94 -7.97 -7.28
N PRO A 67 5.13 -9.03 -8.11
CA PRO A 67 6.05 -8.98 -9.24
C PRO A 67 5.67 -7.91 -10.25
N GLY A 68 6.65 -7.41 -11.00
CA GLY A 68 6.44 -6.30 -11.93
C GLY A 68 5.44 -6.58 -13.06
N GLU A 69 5.23 -7.85 -13.44
CA GLU A 69 4.18 -8.26 -14.37
C GLU A 69 2.76 -8.04 -13.81
N GLN A 70 2.63 -8.06 -12.49
CA GLN A 70 1.37 -7.92 -11.77
C GLN A 70 1.16 -6.52 -11.19
N CYS A 71 2.15 -5.63 -11.27
CA CYS A 71 2.05 -4.25 -10.81
C CYS A 71 1.65 -3.32 -11.95
N SER A 72 0.72 -2.41 -11.70
CA SER A 72 0.40 -1.29 -12.60
C SER A 72 1.62 -0.39 -12.81
N ALA A 73 1.89 -0.01 -14.06
CA ALA A 73 2.94 0.96 -14.34
C ALA A 73 2.63 2.34 -13.74
N ALA A 74 1.36 2.73 -13.60
CA ALA A 74 0.98 3.97 -12.94
C ALA A 74 1.34 3.95 -11.45
N ALA A 75 1.01 2.86 -10.73
CA ALA A 75 1.38 2.69 -9.34
C ALA A 75 2.91 2.68 -9.16
N THR A 76 3.62 2.00 -10.07
CA THR A 76 5.08 1.95 -10.09
C THR A 76 5.69 3.33 -10.30
N LEU A 77 5.18 4.12 -11.25
CA LEU A 77 5.67 5.49 -11.49
C LEU A 77 5.40 6.40 -10.29
N GLY A 78 4.24 6.28 -9.64
CA GLY A 78 3.95 7.00 -8.40
C GLY A 78 4.96 6.68 -7.30
N MET A 79 5.26 5.39 -7.10
CA MET A 79 6.27 4.96 -6.14
C MET A 79 7.67 5.48 -6.50
N LEU A 80 8.11 5.32 -7.76
CA LEU A 80 9.43 5.78 -8.21
C LEU A 80 9.58 7.31 -8.11
N TYR A 81 8.49 8.04 -8.38
CA TYR A 81 8.48 9.48 -8.25
C TYR A 81 8.80 9.93 -6.83
N TYR A 82 8.08 9.39 -5.84
CA TYR A 82 8.29 9.75 -4.44
C TYR A 82 9.59 9.22 -3.85
N PHE A 83 9.99 7.99 -4.18
CA PHE A 83 11.16 7.36 -3.56
C PHE A 83 12.50 7.68 -4.23
N ILE A 84 12.49 8.08 -5.52
CA ILE A 84 13.75 8.22 -6.28
C ILE A 84 13.95 9.64 -6.79
N LEU A 85 12.89 10.31 -7.26
CA LEU A 85 13.04 11.55 -8.01
C LEU A 85 12.77 12.81 -7.21
N ALA A 86 11.66 12.87 -6.49
CA ALA A 86 11.19 14.09 -5.83
C ALA A 86 11.19 13.95 -4.30
N HIS A 87 11.18 15.08 -3.60
CA HIS A 87 11.02 15.16 -2.15
C HIS A 87 12.05 14.35 -1.36
N GLN A 88 13.26 14.18 -1.90
CA GLN A 88 14.34 13.42 -1.27
C GLN A 88 14.72 13.91 0.14
N PRO A 89 14.69 15.23 0.46
CA PRO A 89 14.92 15.72 1.81
C PRO A 89 13.87 15.30 2.84
N ASP A 90 12.66 14.98 2.37
CA ASP A 90 11.51 14.64 3.21
C ASP A 90 11.41 13.13 3.48
N PHE A 91 12.27 12.34 2.85
CA PHE A 91 12.31 10.89 2.97
C PHE A 91 13.09 10.44 4.21
N ASP A 92 12.57 10.75 5.39
CA ASP A 92 13.14 10.37 6.68
C ASP A 92 12.24 9.30 7.35
N VAL A 93 12.64 8.05 7.26
CA VAL A 93 11.87 6.94 7.84
C VAL A 93 12.07 6.90 9.35
N ARG A 94 10.96 6.93 10.10
CA ARG A 94 10.93 6.82 11.56
C ARG A 94 10.05 5.66 11.99
N TRP A 95 10.49 4.96 13.00
CA TRP A 95 9.80 3.82 13.57
C TRP A 95 9.23 4.17 14.94
N CYS A 96 8.04 3.63 15.25
CA CYS A 96 7.53 3.67 16.62
C CYS A 96 8.46 2.88 17.54
N ARG A 97 8.72 3.42 18.75
CA ARG A 97 9.53 2.72 19.78
C ARG A 97 8.78 1.60 20.48
N GLY A 98 7.54 1.33 20.11
CA GLY A 98 6.67 0.29 20.59
C GLY A 98 5.64 -0.10 19.53
N THR A 99 4.69 -0.94 19.89
CA THR A 99 3.67 -1.39 18.94
C THR A 99 2.82 -0.25 18.44
N VAL A 100 2.49 -0.25 17.15
CA VAL A 100 1.60 0.75 16.52
C VAL A 100 0.23 0.79 17.21
N GLY A 101 -0.24 -0.37 17.71
CA GLY A 101 -1.47 -0.46 18.49
C GLY A 101 -1.46 0.44 19.72
N GLU A 102 -0.37 0.41 20.50
CA GLU A 102 -0.23 1.19 21.73
C GLU A 102 0.12 2.65 21.47
N GLN A 103 0.99 2.91 20.51
CA GLN A 103 1.55 4.24 20.28
C GLN A 103 0.65 5.13 19.43
N ILE A 104 -0.18 4.55 18.55
CA ILE A 104 -1.02 5.31 17.62
C ILE A 104 -2.50 4.99 17.83
N PHE A 105 -2.90 3.71 17.72
CA PHE A 105 -4.34 3.40 17.69
C PHE A 105 -5.02 3.55 19.04
N ARG A 106 -4.37 3.19 20.15
CA ARG A 106 -4.95 3.39 21.48
C ARG A 106 -5.23 4.87 21.78
N PRO A 107 -4.29 5.83 21.59
CA PRO A 107 -4.59 7.25 21.73
C PRO A 107 -5.75 7.74 20.84
N TRP A 108 -5.85 7.24 19.59
CA TRP A 108 -6.94 7.59 18.71
C TRP A 108 -8.30 7.08 19.18
N THR A 109 -8.37 5.79 19.61
CA THR A 109 -9.62 5.24 20.16
C THR A 109 -10.06 6.00 21.38
N GLN A 110 -9.14 6.32 22.30
CA GLN A 110 -9.43 7.13 23.47
C GLN A 110 -9.95 8.54 23.12
N ALA A 111 -9.35 9.19 22.13
CA ALA A 111 -9.81 10.51 21.67
C ALA A 111 -11.22 10.45 21.07
N ILE A 112 -11.55 9.39 20.31
CA ILE A 112 -12.89 9.17 19.75
C ILE A 112 -13.91 9.01 20.89
N GLU A 113 -13.61 8.16 21.89
CA GLU A 113 -14.50 7.92 23.03
C GLU A 113 -14.69 9.17 23.90
N GLN A 114 -13.61 9.91 24.16
CA GLN A 114 -13.67 11.19 24.86
C GLN A 114 -14.52 12.26 24.13
N ALA A 115 -14.53 12.20 22.81
CA ALA A 115 -15.38 13.06 21.98
C ALA A 115 -16.85 12.56 21.91
N GLY A 116 -17.21 11.50 22.63
CA GLY A 116 -18.57 10.91 22.66
C GLY A 116 -18.84 9.91 21.54
N GLY A 117 -17.82 9.53 20.77
CA GLY A 117 -17.91 8.44 19.79
C GLY A 117 -17.97 7.08 20.46
N THR A 118 -18.45 6.07 19.73
CA THR A 118 -18.53 4.69 20.21
C THR A 118 -17.81 3.76 19.26
N ILE A 119 -16.96 2.89 19.79
CA ILE A 119 -16.25 1.86 19.01
C ILE A 119 -16.85 0.50 19.36
N LEU A 120 -17.47 -0.14 18.38
CA LEU A 120 -18.14 -1.44 18.53
C LEU A 120 -17.29 -2.54 17.89
N ALA A 121 -16.53 -3.25 18.72
CA ALA A 121 -15.78 -4.41 18.26
C ALA A 121 -16.72 -5.58 17.90
N ASN A 122 -16.23 -6.48 17.03
CA ASN A 122 -16.96 -7.69 16.61
C ASN A 122 -18.31 -7.40 15.93
N ARG A 123 -18.47 -6.23 15.33
CA ARG A 123 -19.64 -5.83 14.55
C ARG A 123 -19.26 -5.73 13.07
N ARG A 124 -19.31 -6.87 12.38
CA ARG A 124 -19.01 -6.93 10.94
C ARG A 124 -20.22 -6.43 10.15
N VAL A 125 -20.02 -5.38 9.35
CA VAL A 125 -21.04 -4.93 8.40
C VAL A 125 -21.24 -6.00 7.33
N THR A 126 -22.49 -6.43 7.16
CA THR A 126 -22.91 -7.48 6.21
C THR A 126 -23.82 -6.95 5.12
N ASP A 127 -24.57 -5.87 5.36
CA ASP A 127 -25.46 -5.23 4.40
C ASP A 127 -25.63 -3.75 4.73
N VAL A 128 -26.35 -3.03 3.86
CA VAL A 128 -26.75 -1.63 4.03
C VAL A 128 -28.24 -1.46 3.83
N ILE A 129 -28.81 -0.42 4.43
CA ILE A 129 -30.22 -0.05 4.29
C ILE A 129 -30.33 1.14 3.35
N GLU A 130 -30.99 0.95 2.21
CA GLU A 130 -31.24 2.00 1.22
C GLU A 130 -32.45 2.83 1.64
N GLY A 131 -32.29 4.15 1.57
CA GLY A 131 -33.35 5.11 1.75
C GLY A 131 -33.84 5.68 0.42
N GLU A 132 -34.70 6.69 0.50
CA GLU A 132 -35.14 7.44 -0.68
C GLU A 132 -34.03 8.36 -1.22
N GLY A 133 -33.98 8.57 -2.53
CA GLY A 133 -33.13 9.59 -3.15
C GLY A 133 -31.63 9.31 -3.11
N ASP A 134 -31.18 8.13 -3.54
CA ASP A 134 -29.76 7.77 -3.65
C ASP A 134 -28.96 7.99 -2.35
N ARG A 135 -29.49 7.50 -1.24
CA ARG A 135 -28.85 7.56 0.08
C ARG A 135 -29.01 6.26 0.85
N LEU A 136 -28.14 6.05 1.83
CA LEU A 136 -28.29 5.02 2.84
C LEU A 136 -28.94 5.61 4.11
N THR A 137 -29.73 4.81 4.82
CA THR A 137 -30.27 5.14 6.13
C THR A 137 -29.63 4.37 7.27
N GLY A 138 -28.82 3.35 6.95
CA GLY A 138 -28.15 2.57 7.98
C GLY A 138 -27.29 1.45 7.42
N VAL A 139 -26.67 0.74 8.34
CA VAL A 139 -25.85 -0.46 8.08
C VAL A 139 -26.34 -1.62 8.93
N VAL A 140 -26.14 -2.85 8.43
CA VAL A 140 -26.53 -4.10 9.10
C VAL A 140 -25.29 -4.85 9.54
N CYS A 141 -25.26 -5.26 10.81
CA CYS A 141 -24.19 -6.06 11.41
C CYS A 141 -24.81 -7.34 12.02
N GLY A 142 -24.92 -8.41 11.22
CA GLY A 142 -25.65 -9.60 11.64
C GLY A 142 -27.13 -9.30 11.85
N ASP A 143 -27.64 -9.44 13.08
CA ASP A 143 -29.02 -9.15 13.45
C ASP A 143 -29.24 -7.70 13.94
N GLU A 144 -28.17 -6.93 14.08
CA GLU A 144 -28.23 -5.53 14.55
C GLU A 144 -28.28 -4.56 13.38
N VAL A 145 -29.09 -3.50 13.55
CA VAL A 145 -29.22 -2.40 12.60
C VAL A 145 -28.73 -1.12 13.26
N PHE A 146 -27.90 -0.37 12.56
CA PHE A 146 -27.42 0.92 12.97
C PHE A 146 -27.89 1.98 11.99
N ASP A 147 -28.79 2.88 12.44
CA ASP A 147 -29.24 4.02 11.65
C ASP A 147 -28.08 5.02 11.48
N ALA A 148 -27.98 5.62 10.29
CA ALA A 148 -26.93 6.57 9.98
C ALA A 148 -27.40 7.64 8.99
N GLU A 149 -27.06 8.89 9.25
CA GLU A 149 -27.27 10.01 8.32
C GLU A 149 -26.13 10.10 7.29
N ALA A 150 -24.93 9.63 7.64
CA ALA A 150 -23.78 9.50 6.76
C ALA A 150 -23.01 8.20 7.06
N VAL A 151 -22.45 7.57 6.04
CA VAL A 151 -21.66 6.33 6.15
C VAL A 151 -20.30 6.53 5.52
N ILE A 152 -19.24 6.23 6.26
CA ILE A 152 -17.87 6.18 5.73
C ILE A 152 -17.42 4.73 5.71
N PHE A 153 -17.13 4.19 4.52
CA PHE A 153 -16.50 2.88 4.39
C PHE A 153 -14.98 3.02 4.45
N ALA A 154 -14.42 2.79 5.63
CA ALA A 154 -12.97 2.76 5.85
C ALA A 154 -12.47 1.31 5.92
N VAL A 155 -12.73 0.55 4.86
CA VAL A 155 -12.46 -0.90 4.77
C VAL A 155 -11.50 -1.21 3.62
N GLY A 156 -10.67 -2.22 3.80
CA GLY A 156 -9.83 -2.74 2.71
C GLY A 156 -10.68 -3.36 1.58
N ILE A 157 -10.07 -3.52 0.41
CA ILE A 157 -10.76 -4.02 -0.80
C ILE A 157 -11.47 -5.34 -0.55
N SER A 158 -10.84 -6.30 0.13
CA SER A 158 -11.45 -7.60 0.42
C SER A 158 -12.70 -7.49 1.30
N GLY A 159 -12.69 -6.56 2.26
CA GLY A 159 -13.83 -6.25 3.11
C GLY A 159 -14.98 -5.64 2.30
N LEU A 160 -14.69 -4.62 1.48
CA LEU A 160 -15.69 -3.97 0.65
C LEU A 160 -16.32 -4.94 -0.37
N ARG A 161 -15.50 -5.77 -1.02
CA ARG A 161 -16.02 -6.81 -1.95
C ARG A 161 -17.01 -7.73 -1.27
N LYS A 162 -16.79 -8.13 -0.03
CA LYS A 162 -17.71 -8.97 0.76
C LYS A 162 -19.03 -8.23 1.05
N ILE A 163 -18.94 -6.97 1.50
CA ILE A 163 -20.11 -6.13 1.77
C ILE A 163 -20.93 -5.92 0.49
N VAL A 164 -20.28 -5.60 -0.63
CA VAL A 164 -20.94 -5.45 -1.93
C VAL A 164 -21.58 -6.76 -2.39
N ALA A 165 -20.89 -7.89 -2.23
CA ALA A 165 -21.41 -9.20 -2.62
C ALA A 165 -22.68 -9.60 -1.83
N SER A 166 -22.76 -9.23 -0.56
CA SER A 166 -23.94 -9.51 0.29
C SER A 166 -25.05 -8.48 0.13
N SER A 167 -24.75 -7.23 -0.29
CA SER A 167 -25.73 -6.14 -0.37
C SER A 167 -26.36 -5.99 -1.76
N PRO A 168 -27.66 -6.29 -1.94
CA PRO A 168 -28.36 -6.01 -3.18
C PRO A 168 -28.39 -4.52 -3.54
N ALA A 169 -28.45 -3.63 -2.55
CA ALA A 169 -28.48 -2.19 -2.73
C ALA A 169 -27.18 -1.67 -3.40
N LEU A 170 -26.04 -2.14 -2.93
CA LEU A 170 -24.74 -1.78 -3.51
C LEU A 170 -24.51 -2.45 -4.87
N ARG A 171 -24.86 -3.74 -5.01
CA ARG A 171 -24.69 -4.47 -6.29
C ARG A 171 -25.44 -3.87 -7.47
N ARG A 172 -26.55 -3.17 -7.25
CA ARG A 172 -27.28 -2.48 -8.32
C ARG A 172 -26.51 -1.32 -8.94
N ARG A 173 -25.57 -0.75 -8.21
CA ARG A 173 -24.76 0.39 -8.64
C ARG A 173 -23.49 -0.08 -9.32
N THR A 174 -23.25 0.39 -10.54
CA THR A 174 -22.12 -0.06 -11.37
C THR A 174 -20.79 0.15 -10.66
N GLU A 175 -20.56 1.30 -10.05
CA GLU A 175 -19.33 1.63 -9.35
C GLU A 175 -18.98 0.63 -8.23
N PHE A 176 -19.97 0.24 -7.39
CA PHE A 176 -19.75 -0.75 -6.34
C PHE A 176 -19.61 -2.17 -6.92
N ARG A 177 -20.36 -2.52 -7.96
CA ARG A 177 -20.19 -3.80 -8.63
C ARG A 177 -18.81 -3.96 -9.23
N ASP A 178 -18.25 -2.89 -9.77
CA ASP A 178 -16.94 -2.86 -10.42
C ASP A 178 -15.79 -3.09 -9.41
N VAL A 179 -15.99 -2.80 -8.12
CA VAL A 179 -15.04 -3.14 -7.04
C VAL A 179 -14.70 -4.65 -7.02
N GLN A 180 -15.59 -5.52 -7.51
CA GLN A 180 -15.33 -6.95 -7.60
C GLN A 180 -14.12 -7.29 -8.51
N ASN A 181 -13.70 -6.37 -9.39
CA ASN A 181 -12.53 -6.51 -10.25
C ASN A 181 -11.22 -6.08 -9.57
N LEU A 182 -11.28 -5.52 -8.36
CA LEU A 182 -10.11 -5.16 -7.59
C LEU A 182 -9.53 -6.36 -6.88
N GLY A 183 -8.20 -6.43 -6.80
CA GLY A 183 -7.46 -7.48 -6.13
C GLY A 183 -6.88 -7.04 -4.79
N ALA A 184 -6.50 -8.02 -4.00
CA ALA A 184 -5.70 -7.83 -2.80
C ALA A 184 -4.65 -8.93 -2.69
N ILE A 185 -3.58 -8.66 -1.97
CA ILE A 185 -2.38 -9.49 -1.87
C ILE A 185 -2.34 -10.15 -0.50
N ASP A 186 -1.91 -11.40 -0.48
CA ASP A 186 -1.71 -12.18 0.73
C ASP A 186 -0.39 -11.79 1.42
N VAL A 187 -0.44 -11.64 2.73
CA VAL A 187 0.72 -11.33 3.57
C VAL A 187 0.84 -12.39 4.67
N LEU A 188 2.07 -12.76 4.98
CA LEU A 188 2.42 -13.56 6.15
C LEU A 188 3.39 -12.74 7.01
N ALA A 189 3.04 -12.53 8.27
CA ALA A 189 3.92 -11.92 9.26
C ALA A 189 4.30 -12.95 10.31
N THR A 190 5.58 -13.02 10.66
CA THR A 190 6.09 -13.90 11.70
C THR A 190 6.93 -13.11 12.69
N ARG A 191 6.81 -13.43 13.97
CA ARG A 191 7.70 -12.90 15.00
C ARG A 191 8.36 -14.06 15.71
N LEU A 192 9.69 -14.02 15.79
CA LEU A 192 10.50 -15.10 16.31
C LEU A 192 11.33 -14.59 17.48
N TRP A 193 11.32 -15.33 18.58
CA TRP A 193 12.23 -15.14 19.71
C TRP A 193 13.30 -16.21 19.66
N PHE A 194 14.56 -15.79 19.73
CA PHE A 194 15.71 -16.66 19.68
C PHE A 194 16.35 -16.86 21.07
N ASP A 195 17.03 -17.99 21.28
CA ASP A 195 17.72 -18.33 22.53
C ASP A 195 18.97 -17.48 22.81
N ARG A 196 19.40 -16.69 21.82
CA ARG A 196 20.59 -15.82 21.90
C ARG A 196 20.46 -14.58 21.04
N LYS A 197 21.28 -13.57 21.36
CA LYS A 197 21.39 -12.39 20.51
C LYS A 197 22.15 -12.74 19.22
N VAL A 198 21.63 -12.29 18.10
CA VAL A 198 22.27 -12.25 16.80
C VAL A 198 22.53 -10.78 16.47
N ASP A 199 23.76 -10.46 16.10
CA ASP A 199 24.14 -9.09 15.69
C ASP A 199 23.57 -8.79 14.30
N VAL A 200 22.60 -7.87 14.26
CA VAL A 200 21.93 -7.43 13.05
C VAL A 200 22.41 -6.02 12.73
N PRO A 201 23.16 -5.82 11.63
CA PRO A 201 23.80 -4.53 11.32
C PRO A 201 22.82 -3.36 11.14
N PHE A 202 21.61 -3.64 10.64
CA PHE A 202 20.57 -2.64 10.40
C PHE A 202 19.25 -3.11 10.99
N PRO A 203 18.50 -2.24 11.68
CA PRO A 203 17.26 -2.64 12.34
C PRO A 203 16.11 -2.96 11.36
N SER A 204 16.19 -2.53 10.11
CA SER A 204 15.20 -2.79 9.06
C SER A 204 15.90 -3.23 7.79
N ASN A 205 15.47 -4.35 7.22
CA ASN A 205 16.14 -5.01 6.10
C ASN A 205 15.10 -5.44 5.06
N ALA A 206 15.31 -5.04 3.80
CA ALA A 206 14.57 -5.55 2.65
C ALA A 206 15.39 -6.67 2.00
N CYS A 207 14.77 -7.81 1.73
CA CYS A 207 15.43 -9.00 1.23
C CYS A 207 14.91 -9.40 -0.14
N PHE A 208 15.81 -9.72 -1.04
CA PHE A 208 15.50 -10.09 -2.42
C PHE A 208 16.49 -11.12 -2.95
N GLY A 209 16.16 -11.74 -4.08
CA GLY A 209 16.97 -12.80 -4.67
C GLY A 209 16.69 -14.20 -4.09
N PHE A 210 15.70 -14.35 -3.21
CA PHE A 210 15.32 -15.62 -2.58
C PHE A 210 14.16 -16.30 -3.32
N HIS A 211 13.14 -15.52 -3.67
CA HIS A 211 11.93 -16.00 -4.35
C HIS A 211 11.63 -15.10 -5.53
N GLN A 212 11.13 -15.68 -6.62
CA GLN A 212 10.82 -14.89 -7.83
C GLN A 212 9.57 -14.01 -7.69
N THR A 213 8.62 -14.40 -6.84
CA THR A 213 7.32 -13.74 -6.74
C THR A 213 6.98 -13.21 -5.36
N THR A 214 7.83 -13.47 -4.37
CA THR A 214 7.62 -13.09 -2.97
C THR A 214 8.73 -12.16 -2.51
N GLY A 215 8.37 -10.94 -2.15
CA GLY A 215 9.25 -10.03 -1.43
C GLY A 215 9.17 -10.28 0.07
N TRP A 216 10.21 -10.00 0.80
CA TRP A 216 10.18 -10.07 2.25
C TRP A 216 11.10 -9.07 2.91
N THR A 217 10.75 -8.73 4.14
CA THR A 217 11.51 -7.82 5.00
C THR A 217 11.71 -8.47 6.36
N PHE A 218 12.76 -8.07 7.08
CA PHE A 218 12.86 -8.41 8.48
C PHE A 218 13.35 -7.24 9.33
N PHE A 219 12.95 -7.25 10.59
CA PHE A 219 13.15 -6.17 11.53
C PHE A 219 13.75 -6.71 12.82
N ASP A 220 14.81 -6.06 13.31
CA ASP A 220 15.35 -6.28 14.66
C ASP A 220 14.52 -5.49 15.68
N LEU A 221 13.56 -6.16 16.32
CA LEU A 221 12.70 -5.52 17.29
C LEU A 221 13.42 -5.13 18.58
N ASN A 222 14.56 -5.76 18.91
CA ASN A 222 15.37 -5.33 20.05
C ASN A 222 15.91 -3.91 19.84
N ALA A 223 16.23 -3.54 18.61
CA ALA A 223 16.69 -2.18 18.25
C ALA A 223 15.53 -1.20 18.07
N LEU A 224 14.39 -1.66 17.59
CA LEU A 224 13.24 -0.79 17.23
C LEU A 224 12.28 -0.54 18.39
N HIS A 225 12.02 -1.52 19.25
CA HIS A 225 11.02 -1.44 20.30
C HIS A 225 11.65 -1.45 21.70
N ASP A 226 11.25 -0.53 22.56
CA ASP A 226 11.74 -0.44 23.93
C ASP A 226 11.43 -1.69 24.75
N ASP A 227 10.26 -2.31 24.51
CA ASP A 227 9.81 -3.50 25.22
C ASP A 227 10.70 -4.73 25.02
N TYR A 228 11.48 -4.78 23.92
CA TYR A 228 12.33 -5.91 23.58
C TYR A 228 13.82 -5.65 23.81
N GLN A 229 14.21 -4.48 24.30
CA GLN A 229 15.63 -4.14 24.50
C GLN A 229 16.34 -5.07 25.49
N GLU A 230 15.67 -5.42 26.58
CA GLU A 230 16.19 -6.26 27.68
C GLU A 230 15.97 -7.76 27.44
N GLU A 231 15.35 -8.17 26.32
CA GLU A 231 15.19 -9.58 26.00
C GLU A 231 16.54 -10.28 25.89
N PRO A 232 16.70 -11.50 26.45
CA PRO A 232 17.99 -12.19 26.45
C PRO A 232 18.43 -12.65 25.06
N GLY A 233 17.49 -12.87 24.15
CA GLY A 233 17.68 -13.27 22.77
C GLY A 233 17.23 -12.22 21.77
N SER A 234 17.48 -12.47 20.50
CA SER A 234 16.95 -11.63 19.42
C SER A 234 15.46 -11.85 19.24
N VAL A 235 14.73 -10.76 19.05
CA VAL A 235 13.32 -10.75 18.62
C VAL A 235 13.25 -10.19 17.22
N ILE A 236 12.91 -11.03 16.26
CA ILE A 236 12.92 -10.69 14.83
C ILE A 236 11.51 -10.81 14.27
N GLU A 237 11.03 -9.76 13.62
CA GLU A 237 9.82 -9.81 12.81
C GLU A 237 10.19 -10.02 11.35
N VAL A 238 9.48 -10.92 10.66
CA VAL A 238 9.68 -11.22 9.25
C VAL A 238 8.34 -11.16 8.54
N ASP A 239 8.24 -10.30 7.53
CA ASP A 239 7.04 -10.12 6.73
C ASP A 239 7.27 -10.60 5.30
N TYR A 240 6.38 -11.47 4.81
CA TYR A 240 6.37 -11.94 3.43
C TYR A 240 5.18 -11.32 2.69
N TYR A 241 5.48 -10.75 1.53
CA TYR A 241 4.51 -10.13 0.62
C TYR A 241 4.29 -11.01 -0.60
N HIS A 242 3.06 -11.06 -1.11
CA HIS A 242 2.65 -12.04 -2.12
C HIS A 242 2.85 -13.48 -1.61
N ALA A 243 2.39 -13.70 -0.40
CA ALA A 243 2.70 -14.89 0.41
C ALA A 243 1.77 -16.09 0.15
N ASN A 244 1.13 -16.16 -1.02
CA ASN A 244 0.14 -17.17 -1.38
C ASN A 244 0.63 -18.60 -1.14
N GLN A 245 1.92 -18.86 -1.38
CA GLN A 245 2.52 -20.18 -1.22
C GLN A 245 2.75 -20.56 0.25
N PHE A 246 2.79 -19.58 1.17
CA PHE A 246 3.04 -19.81 2.59
C PHE A 246 1.74 -19.92 3.41
N LEU A 247 0.64 -19.28 2.97
CA LEU A 247 -0.60 -19.26 3.76
C LEU A 247 -1.20 -20.65 4.02
N PRO A 248 -1.09 -21.65 3.11
CA PRO A 248 -1.60 -23.00 3.36
C PRO A 248 -0.74 -23.85 4.29
N LEU A 249 0.49 -23.44 4.58
CA LEU A 249 1.43 -24.20 5.39
C LEU A 249 1.09 -24.07 6.89
N GLU A 250 1.37 -25.14 7.65
CA GLU A 250 1.30 -25.11 9.10
C GLU A 250 2.52 -24.37 9.70
N ASP A 251 2.43 -23.94 10.96
CA ASP A 251 3.50 -23.16 11.59
C ASP A 251 4.81 -23.95 11.66
N GLU A 252 4.74 -25.27 11.90
CA GLU A 252 5.89 -26.18 11.91
C GLU A 252 6.62 -26.28 10.57
N GLU A 253 5.94 -25.96 9.46
CA GLU A 253 6.53 -25.91 8.11
C GLU A 253 7.08 -24.51 7.82
N ILE A 254 6.41 -23.45 8.29
CA ILE A 254 6.80 -22.05 8.08
C ILE A 254 8.08 -21.70 8.83
N LEU A 255 8.18 -22.07 10.12
CA LEU A 255 9.29 -21.64 10.98
C LEU A 255 10.67 -22.03 10.44
N PRO A 256 10.90 -23.30 9.99
CA PRO A 256 12.19 -23.66 9.40
C PRO A 256 12.51 -22.89 8.12
N LEU A 257 11.50 -22.58 7.27
CA LEU A 257 11.68 -21.80 6.04
C LEU A 257 12.10 -20.37 6.37
N VAL A 258 11.44 -19.73 7.34
CA VAL A 258 11.77 -18.37 7.79
C VAL A 258 13.18 -18.33 8.37
N GLN A 259 13.52 -19.28 9.23
CA GLN A 259 14.87 -19.35 9.81
C GLN A 259 15.94 -19.60 8.75
N ALA A 260 15.69 -20.45 7.76
CA ALA A 260 16.61 -20.69 6.65
C ALA A 260 16.82 -19.42 5.80
N ASN A 261 15.78 -18.65 5.55
CA ASN A 261 15.87 -17.35 4.85
C ASN A 261 16.70 -16.36 5.66
N LEU A 262 16.45 -16.21 6.96
CA LEU A 262 17.24 -15.38 7.85
C LEU A 262 18.71 -15.82 7.89
N ALA A 263 18.97 -17.12 7.97
CA ALA A 263 20.32 -17.70 7.97
C ALA A 263 21.07 -17.46 6.65
N SER A 264 20.36 -17.37 5.55
CA SER A 264 20.93 -17.02 4.24
C SER A 264 21.37 -15.55 4.18
N CYS A 265 20.71 -14.65 4.94
CA CYS A 265 21.15 -13.27 5.10
C CYS A 265 22.27 -13.14 6.14
N LEU A 266 22.07 -13.76 7.31
CA LEU A 266 22.98 -13.71 8.46
C LEU A 266 23.15 -15.13 9.01
N PRO A 267 24.27 -15.83 8.73
CA PRO A 267 24.48 -17.24 9.09
C PRO A 267 24.29 -17.54 10.60
N ALA A 268 24.46 -16.56 11.45
CA ALA A 268 24.26 -16.70 12.90
C ALA A 268 22.84 -17.12 13.29
N PHE A 269 21.82 -16.78 12.48
CA PHE A 269 20.44 -17.25 12.70
C PHE A 269 20.31 -18.77 12.56
N GLY A 270 21.12 -19.40 11.71
CA GLY A 270 21.15 -20.85 11.58
C GLY A 270 21.74 -21.59 12.78
N GLN A 271 22.41 -20.86 13.70
CA GLN A 271 23.02 -21.41 14.92
C GLN A 271 22.18 -21.07 16.18
N ALA A 272 21.19 -20.23 16.06
CA ALA A 272 20.26 -19.88 17.13
C ALA A 272 19.03 -20.80 17.09
N ASN A 273 18.41 -21.03 18.25
CA ASN A 273 17.17 -21.81 18.33
C ASN A 273 15.98 -20.85 18.52
N ILE A 274 14.89 -21.09 17.82
CA ILE A 274 13.62 -20.41 18.05
C ILE A 274 13.03 -20.96 19.36
N VAL A 275 12.80 -20.09 20.33
CA VAL A 275 12.24 -20.46 21.65
C VAL A 275 10.78 -20.09 21.81
N ASP A 276 10.32 -19.10 21.03
CA ASP A 276 8.90 -18.71 20.93
C ASP A 276 8.62 -18.08 19.57
N HIS A 277 7.36 -18.07 19.16
CA HIS A 277 6.95 -17.54 17.86
C HIS A 277 5.49 -17.06 17.84
N SER A 278 5.21 -16.21 16.87
CA SER A 278 3.86 -15.84 16.46
C SER A 278 3.78 -15.82 14.94
N VAL A 279 2.78 -16.47 14.36
CA VAL A 279 2.53 -16.51 12.91
C VAL A 279 1.16 -15.93 12.62
N ILE A 280 1.13 -14.86 11.81
CA ILE A 280 -0.10 -14.18 11.45
C ILE A 280 -0.29 -14.27 9.93
N ARG A 281 -1.33 -14.97 9.51
CA ARG A 281 -1.75 -15.08 8.11
C ARG A 281 -2.77 -14.00 7.80
N ILE A 282 -2.49 -13.16 6.81
CA ILE A 282 -3.35 -12.05 6.41
C ILE A 282 -3.77 -12.25 4.94
N PRO A 283 -4.74 -13.14 4.68
CA PRO A 283 -5.21 -13.38 3.32
C PRO A 283 -5.88 -12.13 2.77
N GLN A 284 -5.47 -11.73 1.57
CA GLN A 284 -5.99 -10.54 0.88
C GLN A 284 -5.92 -9.27 1.76
N GLY A 285 -4.79 -9.09 2.45
CA GLY A 285 -4.62 -8.05 3.48
C GLY A 285 -4.26 -6.69 2.93
N VAL A 286 -3.55 -6.61 1.79
CA VAL A 286 -3.08 -5.34 1.23
C VAL A 286 -3.61 -5.13 -0.19
N THR A 287 -3.74 -3.87 -0.58
CA THR A 287 -4.25 -3.49 -1.90
C THR A 287 -3.32 -3.97 -3.02
N HIS A 288 -3.89 -4.59 -4.05
CA HIS A 288 -3.17 -4.96 -5.26
C HIS A 288 -3.45 -3.94 -6.37
N PHE A 289 -2.48 -3.12 -6.66
CA PHE A 289 -2.52 -2.18 -7.80
C PHE A 289 -2.14 -2.90 -9.10
N ALA A 290 -3.03 -3.78 -9.57
CA ALA A 290 -2.84 -4.54 -10.79
C ALA A 290 -3.00 -3.69 -12.06
N PRO A 291 -2.39 -4.05 -13.18
CA PRO A 291 -2.61 -3.36 -14.46
C PRO A 291 -4.10 -3.31 -14.82
N GLY A 292 -4.59 -2.12 -15.17
CA GLY A 292 -6.00 -1.89 -15.53
C GLY A 292 -6.96 -1.78 -14.34
N SER A 293 -6.48 -1.82 -13.10
CA SER A 293 -7.32 -1.74 -11.90
C SER A 293 -7.81 -0.33 -11.56
N TYR A 294 -7.09 0.71 -11.99
CA TYR A 294 -7.40 2.10 -11.65
C TYR A 294 -8.83 2.51 -11.98
N ARG A 295 -9.38 2.03 -13.09
CA ARG A 295 -10.74 2.34 -13.54
C ARG A 295 -11.84 1.82 -12.60
N TYR A 296 -11.51 0.90 -11.69
CA TYR A 296 -12.43 0.29 -10.73
C TYR A 296 -12.28 0.85 -9.32
N LEU A 297 -11.26 1.69 -9.09
CA LEU A 297 -11.08 2.38 -7.82
C LEU A 297 -12.17 3.42 -7.62
N LEU A 298 -12.66 3.56 -6.40
CA LEU A 298 -13.67 4.55 -6.07
C LEU A 298 -13.04 5.87 -5.63
N PRO A 299 -13.65 7.01 -5.99
CA PRO A 299 -13.34 8.29 -5.36
C PRO A 299 -13.88 8.32 -3.92
N CYS A 300 -13.48 9.33 -3.14
CA CYS A 300 -14.01 9.52 -1.80
C CYS A 300 -15.53 9.69 -1.80
N GLN A 301 -16.09 10.56 -2.67
CA GLN A 301 -17.53 10.73 -2.87
C GLN A 301 -18.05 9.68 -3.86
N THR A 302 -19.07 8.92 -3.46
CA THR A 302 -19.75 7.94 -4.32
C THR A 302 -21.00 8.52 -4.99
N SER A 303 -21.70 7.70 -5.79
CA SER A 303 -23.02 8.07 -6.33
C SER A 303 -24.11 8.16 -5.26
N LEU A 304 -23.90 7.55 -4.10
CA LEU A 304 -24.74 7.73 -2.93
C LEU A 304 -24.36 9.03 -2.21
N GLN A 305 -25.35 9.91 -2.00
CA GLN A 305 -25.10 11.28 -1.53
C GLN A 305 -24.43 11.37 -0.16
N ASN A 306 -24.67 10.37 0.69
CA ASN A 306 -24.21 10.32 2.08
C ASN A 306 -23.24 9.15 2.36
N VAL A 307 -22.59 8.63 1.30
CA VAL A 307 -21.65 7.50 1.42
C VAL A 307 -20.28 7.91 0.89
N PHE A 308 -19.28 7.80 1.76
CA PHE A 308 -17.91 8.22 1.51
C PHE A 308 -16.95 7.05 1.67
N MET A 309 -15.86 7.06 0.90
CA MET A 309 -14.85 6.01 0.91
C MET A 309 -13.55 6.52 1.49
N SER A 310 -12.88 5.68 2.29
CA SER A 310 -11.56 5.94 2.82
C SER A 310 -10.70 4.67 2.72
N GLY A 311 -9.42 4.83 2.42
CA GLY A 311 -8.45 3.75 2.32
C GLY A 311 -7.33 4.08 1.34
N ASP A 312 -6.26 3.31 1.38
CA ASP A 312 -5.09 3.45 0.48
C ASP A 312 -5.43 3.22 -1.01
N TRP A 313 -6.53 2.54 -1.29
CA TRP A 313 -7.04 2.23 -2.63
C TRP A 313 -8.03 3.28 -3.18
N VAL A 314 -8.46 4.24 -2.36
CA VAL A 314 -9.38 5.32 -2.78
C VAL A 314 -8.63 6.33 -3.64
N VAL A 315 -9.26 6.80 -4.72
CA VAL A 315 -8.68 7.81 -5.60
C VAL A 315 -8.60 9.16 -4.89
N THR A 316 -7.39 9.68 -4.75
CA THR A 316 -7.14 11.03 -4.25
C THR A 316 -6.11 11.74 -5.12
N ARG A 317 -6.14 13.07 -5.13
CA ARG A 317 -5.14 13.91 -5.81
C ARG A 317 -4.05 14.41 -4.87
N HIS A 318 -4.13 14.05 -3.62
CA HIS A 318 -3.12 14.45 -2.63
C HIS A 318 -1.72 13.90 -2.97
N GLY A 319 -1.63 12.75 -3.64
CA GLY A 319 -0.35 12.14 -4.01
C GLY A 319 0.31 11.34 -2.91
N SER A 320 -0.30 11.23 -1.73
CA SER A 320 0.15 10.37 -0.64
C SER A 320 0.15 8.89 -1.03
N TRP A 321 0.86 8.07 -0.28
CA TRP A 321 1.03 6.65 -0.53
C TRP A 321 0.76 5.80 0.71
N SER A 322 0.30 4.55 0.53
CA SER A 322 0.13 3.56 1.60
C SER A 322 -0.69 4.08 2.80
N GLN A 323 -0.16 3.99 4.01
CA GLN A 323 -0.84 4.42 5.25
C GLN A 323 -1.14 5.91 5.27
N GLU A 324 -0.25 6.75 4.75
CA GLU A 324 -0.51 8.18 4.64
C GLU A 324 -1.71 8.45 3.73
N LYS A 325 -1.82 7.72 2.62
CA LYS A 325 -2.98 7.82 1.72
C LYS A 325 -4.27 7.40 2.42
N ALA A 326 -4.24 6.32 3.20
CA ALA A 326 -5.40 5.92 4.00
C ALA A 326 -5.81 6.98 5.02
N TYR A 327 -4.84 7.63 5.67
CA TYR A 327 -5.08 8.74 6.60
C TYR A 327 -5.67 9.96 5.89
N VAL A 328 -5.06 10.40 4.80
CA VAL A 328 -5.53 11.56 4.02
C VAL A 328 -6.94 11.34 3.48
N THR A 329 -7.21 10.18 2.88
CA THR A 329 -8.57 9.86 2.40
C THR A 329 -9.58 9.76 3.53
N GLY A 330 -9.14 9.39 4.74
CA GLY A 330 -9.95 9.46 5.97
C GLY A 330 -10.36 10.90 6.31
N LEU A 331 -9.41 11.84 6.24
CA LEU A 331 -9.70 13.27 6.43
C LEU A 331 -10.62 13.84 5.32
N GLU A 332 -10.37 13.45 4.06
CA GLU A 332 -11.24 13.83 2.93
C GLU A 332 -12.67 13.32 3.15
N ALA A 333 -12.84 12.05 3.55
CA ALA A 333 -14.14 11.45 3.82
C ALA A 333 -14.85 12.13 5.01
N ALA A 334 -14.12 12.42 6.09
CA ALA A 334 -14.66 13.14 7.23
C ALA A 334 -15.13 14.53 6.84
N ASN A 335 -14.33 15.28 6.06
CA ASN A 335 -14.70 16.62 5.60
C ASN A 335 -15.94 16.61 4.72
N GLN A 336 -16.08 15.62 3.84
CA GLN A 336 -17.28 15.47 3.01
C GLN A 336 -18.50 15.09 3.83
N ALA A 337 -18.36 14.21 4.83
CA ALA A 337 -19.44 13.87 5.75
C ALA A 337 -19.87 15.10 6.58
N ILE A 338 -18.93 15.89 7.10
CA ILE A 338 -19.21 17.15 7.81
C ILE A 338 -19.97 18.12 6.91
N ALA A 339 -19.54 18.30 5.67
CA ALA A 339 -20.23 19.17 4.70
C ALA A 339 -21.64 18.66 4.37
N HIS A 340 -21.83 17.36 4.24
CA HIS A 340 -23.14 16.74 4.01
C HIS A 340 -24.10 16.95 5.19
N LEU A 341 -23.61 16.74 6.40
CA LEU A 341 -24.40 16.89 7.63
C LEU A 341 -24.64 18.36 8.01
N GLY A 342 -23.83 19.28 7.51
CA GLY A 342 -23.91 20.72 7.83
C GLY A 342 -23.51 21.04 9.28
N VAL A 343 -22.78 20.15 9.94
CA VAL A 343 -22.35 20.29 11.34
C VAL A 343 -20.89 19.88 11.51
N GLY A 344 -20.21 20.50 12.49
CA GLY A 344 -18.81 20.21 12.78
C GLY A 344 -17.83 21.15 12.09
N GLN A 345 -16.54 20.88 12.28
CA GLN A 345 -15.44 21.64 11.70
C GLN A 345 -14.61 20.70 10.81
N ALA A 346 -14.36 21.14 9.58
CA ALA A 346 -13.51 20.41 8.67
C ALA A 346 -12.07 20.29 9.22
N ALA A 347 -11.46 19.14 9.04
CA ALA A 347 -10.05 18.93 9.36
C ALA A 347 -9.16 19.54 8.29
N ASP A 348 -8.04 20.13 8.70
CA ASP A 348 -7.02 20.61 7.78
C ASP A 348 -6.26 19.42 7.19
N ILE A 349 -6.12 19.42 5.86
CA ILE A 349 -5.28 18.47 5.14
C ILE A 349 -4.02 19.21 4.72
N ILE A 350 -2.87 18.76 5.21
CA ILE A 350 -1.58 19.35 4.85
C ILE A 350 -1.33 19.10 3.36
N PRO A 351 -1.21 20.14 2.54
CA PRO A 351 -0.96 19.99 1.12
C PRO A 351 0.44 19.44 0.87
N ILE A 352 0.60 18.68 -0.21
CA ILE A 352 1.93 18.27 -0.67
C ILE A 352 2.72 19.51 -1.10
N VAL A 353 3.97 19.56 -0.68
CA VAL A 353 4.90 20.60 -1.13
C VAL A 353 5.06 20.49 -2.66
N PRO A 354 5.01 21.62 -3.39
CA PRO A 354 5.22 21.60 -4.83
C PRO A 354 6.57 20.97 -5.20
N ASP A 355 6.60 20.29 -6.34
CA ASP A 355 7.84 19.72 -6.87
C ASP A 355 8.95 20.78 -6.97
N GLU A 356 10.19 20.36 -6.87
CA GLU A 356 11.35 21.20 -7.04
C GLU A 356 11.38 21.86 -8.43
N PRO A 357 11.91 23.08 -8.57
CA PRO A 357 11.84 23.84 -9.83
C PRO A 357 12.38 23.09 -11.05
N HIS A 358 13.40 22.26 -10.88
CA HIS A 358 13.97 21.48 -11.99
C HIS A 358 13.03 20.37 -12.46
N ILE A 359 12.24 19.76 -11.55
CA ILE A 359 11.23 18.76 -11.89
C ILE A 359 10.04 19.43 -12.60
N GLN A 360 9.59 20.58 -12.11
CA GLN A 360 8.52 21.35 -12.76
C GLN A 360 8.92 21.74 -14.19
N PHE A 361 10.16 22.20 -14.38
CA PHE A 361 10.69 22.55 -15.70
C PHE A 361 10.76 21.32 -16.62
N ALA A 362 11.29 20.19 -16.15
CA ALA A 362 11.36 18.96 -16.92
C ALA A 362 9.95 18.48 -17.34
N ARG A 363 8.95 18.60 -16.45
CA ARG A 363 7.54 18.26 -16.74
C ARG A 363 6.97 19.16 -17.82
N GLN A 364 7.22 20.47 -17.77
CA GLN A 364 6.79 21.41 -18.80
C GLN A 364 7.39 21.08 -20.19
N LEU A 365 8.68 20.71 -20.24
CA LEU A 365 9.32 20.26 -21.45
C LEU A 365 8.68 18.98 -22.03
N ASN A 366 8.37 18.00 -21.16
CA ASN A 366 7.68 16.78 -21.58
C ASN A 366 6.30 17.07 -22.15
N GLN A 367 5.53 17.94 -21.50
CA GLN A 367 4.19 18.33 -21.97
C GLN A 367 4.24 19.04 -23.30
N ALA A 368 5.19 19.98 -23.49
CA ALA A 368 5.39 20.67 -24.76
C ALA A 368 5.80 19.69 -25.88
N GLY A 369 6.70 18.76 -25.59
CA GLY A 369 7.12 17.71 -26.54
C GLY A 369 5.97 16.82 -26.96
N ARG A 370 5.13 16.37 -26.02
CA ARG A 370 3.92 15.57 -26.32
C ARG A 370 2.94 16.35 -27.20
N SER A 371 2.65 17.60 -26.84
CA SER A 371 1.74 18.44 -27.63
C SER A 371 2.21 18.56 -29.07
N LEU A 372 3.50 18.74 -29.28
CA LEU A 372 4.08 18.82 -30.64
C LEU A 372 3.96 17.47 -31.37
N LEU A 373 4.30 16.34 -30.72
CA LEU A 373 4.20 15.01 -31.32
C LEU A 373 2.75 14.67 -31.69
N THR A 374 1.79 15.00 -30.81
CA THR A 374 0.36 14.81 -31.12
C THR A 374 -0.09 15.64 -32.31
N GLN A 375 0.35 16.89 -32.41
CA GLN A 375 0.06 17.76 -33.58
C GLN A 375 0.66 17.21 -34.89
N LEU A 376 1.78 16.51 -34.80
CA LEU A 376 2.43 15.85 -35.92
C LEU A 376 1.83 14.48 -36.27
N GLY A 377 0.81 14.03 -35.52
CA GLY A 377 0.09 12.77 -35.76
C GLY A 377 0.80 11.51 -35.23
N PHE A 378 1.78 11.66 -34.34
CA PHE A 378 2.38 10.50 -33.67
C PHE A 378 1.50 10.06 -32.51
N PRO A 379 1.05 8.79 -32.48
CA PRO A 379 0.35 8.24 -31.30
C PRO A 379 1.31 8.12 -30.13
N LEU A 380 0.96 8.69 -28.99
CA LEU A 380 1.72 8.60 -27.72
C LEU A 380 1.15 7.52 -26.82
#